data_63689cfe3f05853a3eb80568acb6dce1
#
_entry.id   63689cfe3f05853a3eb80568acb6dce1
#
_cell.length_a   1.000
_cell.length_b   1.000
_cell.length_c   1.000
_cell.angle_alpha   90.00
_cell.angle_beta   90.00
_cell.angle_gamma   90.00
#
_symmetry.space_group_name_H-M   'P 1'
#
loop_
_entity.id
_entity.type
_entity.pdbx_description
1 polymer ?
#
loop_
_entity_poly.entity_id
_entity_poly.type
_entity_poly.pdbx_seq_one_letter_code
_entity_poly.pdbx_strand_id
1 'polypeptide(L)'
;MLASGPDFKRGATVKAPTSNVDVTPTLLHLLGQGGAVARMDGRVMLEALATGPDPEQVVAATHALRAQNGGYRAVLQVTEVAGKRYIDKAWRED
;
A
#
# COMPACT_ATOMS: atom_id res chain seq x y z
N MET A 1 -6.95 -8.17 -2.26
CA MET A 1 -8.22 -7.45 -2.50
C MET A 1 -8.64 -7.61 -3.93
N LEU A 2 -9.92 -7.72 -4.18
CA LEU A 2 -10.51 -7.81 -5.52
C LEU A 2 -11.51 -6.68 -5.68
N ALA A 3 -11.40 -5.92 -6.78
CA ALA A 3 -12.30 -4.82 -7.08
C ALA A 3 -12.73 -4.87 -8.54
N SER A 4 -13.98 -4.51 -8.80
CA SER A 4 -14.54 -4.46 -10.15
C SER A 4 -15.50 -3.30 -10.28
N GLY A 5 -15.70 -2.83 -11.51
CA GLY A 5 -16.57 -1.72 -11.82
C GLY A 5 -15.94 -0.77 -12.83
N PRO A 6 -16.71 0.23 -13.33
CA PRO A 6 -16.22 1.12 -14.39
C PRO A 6 -15.06 2.04 -13.95
N ASP A 7 -14.91 2.29 -12.65
CA ASP A 7 -13.85 3.15 -12.12
C ASP A 7 -12.52 2.43 -11.89
N PHE A 8 -12.51 1.09 -12.00
CA PHE A 8 -11.32 0.28 -11.78
C PHE A 8 -10.77 -0.26 -13.10
N LYS A 9 -9.44 -0.49 -13.13
CA LYS A 9 -8.80 -1.13 -14.26
C LYS A 9 -9.29 -2.56 -14.44
N ARG A 10 -9.47 -2.97 -15.68
CA ARG A 10 -9.89 -4.33 -16.04
C ARG A 10 -8.67 -5.24 -16.16
N GLY A 11 -8.73 -6.40 -15.51
CA GLY A 11 -7.70 -7.43 -15.63
C GLY A 11 -6.32 -7.02 -15.14
N ALA A 12 -6.22 -5.92 -14.38
CA ALA A 12 -4.95 -5.45 -13.88
C ALA A 12 -4.59 -6.15 -12.55
N THR A 13 -3.31 -6.45 -12.39
CA THR A 13 -2.75 -6.93 -11.13
C THR A 13 -1.82 -5.87 -10.57
N VAL A 14 -2.10 -5.41 -9.36
CA VAL A 14 -1.28 -4.41 -8.68
C VAL A 14 -0.32 -5.12 -7.75
N LYS A 15 0.98 -4.97 -7.99
CA LYS A 15 2.04 -5.59 -7.17
C LYS A 15 2.48 -4.70 -6.01
N ALA A 16 2.20 -3.41 -6.07
CA ALA A 16 2.49 -2.50 -4.97
C ALA A 16 1.71 -2.92 -3.72
N PRO A 17 2.31 -2.80 -2.52
CA PRO A 17 1.61 -3.17 -1.31
C PRO A 17 0.38 -2.30 -1.08
N THR A 18 -0.70 -2.93 -0.61
CA THR A 18 -1.94 -2.28 -0.24
C THR A 18 -2.43 -2.85 1.08
N SER A 19 -3.33 -2.14 1.73
CA SER A 19 -3.91 -2.56 2.99
C SER A 19 -5.39 -2.18 3.03
N ASN A 20 -6.13 -2.77 3.96
CA ASN A 20 -7.53 -2.41 4.17
C ASN A 20 -7.72 -0.93 4.51
N VAL A 21 -6.70 -0.28 5.10
CA VAL A 21 -6.75 1.16 5.40
C VAL A 21 -6.75 2.02 4.14
N ASP A 22 -6.42 1.44 2.98
CA ASP A 22 -6.39 2.16 1.70
C ASP A 22 -7.75 2.17 1.00
N VAL A 23 -8.69 1.34 1.42
CA VAL A 23 -10.01 1.22 0.79
C VAL A 23 -10.81 2.51 0.95
N THR A 24 -10.91 3.03 2.16
CA THR A 24 -11.67 4.25 2.43
C THR A 24 -11.12 5.48 1.72
N PRO A 25 -9.79 5.75 1.73
CA PRO A 25 -9.24 6.86 0.93
C PRO A 25 -9.55 6.74 -0.56
N THR A 26 -9.47 5.53 -1.12
CA THR A 26 -9.77 5.30 -2.54
C THR A 26 -11.23 5.58 -2.86
N LEU A 27 -12.15 5.12 -2.01
CA LEU A 27 -13.58 5.37 -2.20
C LEU A 27 -13.91 6.86 -2.06
N LEU A 28 -13.32 7.56 -1.09
CA LEU A 28 -13.51 9.00 -0.92
C LEU A 28 -13.00 9.77 -2.13
N HIS A 29 -11.89 9.35 -2.71
CA HIS A 29 -11.37 9.96 -3.94
C HIS A 29 -12.36 9.81 -5.09
N LEU A 30 -12.94 8.62 -5.26
CA LEU A 30 -13.94 8.35 -6.31
C LEU A 30 -15.22 9.15 -6.10
N LEU A 31 -15.58 9.44 -4.85
CA LEU A 31 -16.76 10.23 -4.51
C LEU A 31 -16.52 11.75 -4.56
N GLY A 32 -15.32 12.19 -4.93
CA GLY A 32 -14.97 13.60 -4.99
C GLY A 32 -14.66 14.23 -3.65
N GLN A 33 -14.42 13.42 -2.61
CA GLN A 33 -14.12 13.88 -1.26
C GLN A 33 -12.62 13.78 -0.91
N GLY A 34 -11.77 14.02 -1.90
CA GLY A 34 -10.32 13.85 -1.75
C GLY A 34 -9.67 14.68 -0.65
N GLY A 35 -10.28 15.79 -0.24
CA GLY A 35 -9.76 16.63 0.84
C GLY A 35 -9.68 15.92 2.20
N ALA A 36 -10.51 14.90 2.43
CA ALA A 36 -10.49 14.14 3.68
C ALA A 36 -9.35 13.11 3.72
N VAL A 37 -8.78 12.73 2.58
CA VAL A 37 -7.75 11.68 2.48
C VAL A 37 -6.48 12.06 3.20
N ALA A 38 -6.11 13.34 3.22
CA ALA A 38 -4.87 13.80 3.85
C ALA A 38 -4.77 13.49 5.35
N ARG A 39 -5.90 13.25 6.00
CA ARG A 39 -5.98 12.93 7.43
C ARG A 39 -5.98 11.43 7.71
N MET A 40 -5.94 10.61 6.68
CA MET A 40 -6.05 9.15 6.80
C MET A 40 -4.68 8.50 6.77
N ASP A 41 -4.55 7.34 7.41
CA ASP A 41 -3.32 6.57 7.43
C ASP A 41 -3.06 5.88 6.07
N GLY A 42 -4.12 5.54 5.34
CA GLY A 42 -4.02 4.92 4.04
C GLY A 42 -3.82 5.92 2.90
N ARG A 43 -3.66 5.39 1.70
CA ARG A 43 -3.49 6.17 0.48
C ARG A 43 -4.56 5.82 -0.55
N VAL A 44 -4.77 6.72 -1.51
CA VAL A 44 -5.59 6.40 -2.68
C VAL A 44 -4.80 5.45 -3.58
N MET A 45 -5.39 4.31 -3.91
CA MET A 45 -4.77 3.32 -4.80
C MET A 45 -4.99 3.72 -6.26
N LEU A 46 -4.33 4.80 -6.70
CA LEU A 46 -4.51 5.37 -8.05
C LEU A 46 -4.19 4.35 -9.15
N GLU A 47 -3.25 3.46 -8.91
CA GLU A 47 -2.82 2.44 -9.87
C GLU A 47 -3.91 1.40 -10.17
N ALA A 48 -4.91 1.28 -9.31
CA ALA A 48 -6.05 0.39 -9.52
C ALA A 48 -7.21 1.06 -10.25
N LEU A 49 -7.18 2.39 -10.38
CA LEU A 49 -8.26 3.14 -11.00
C LEU A 49 -8.08 3.23 -12.52
N ALA A 50 -9.20 3.25 -13.26
CA ALA A 50 -9.19 3.26 -14.72
C ALA A 50 -8.39 4.42 -15.33
N THR A 51 -8.39 5.59 -14.68
CA THR A 51 -7.69 6.79 -15.11
C THR A 51 -6.34 6.97 -14.43
N GLY A 52 -5.95 6.04 -13.56
CA GLY A 52 -4.70 6.14 -12.82
C GLY A 52 -3.49 5.63 -13.60
N PRO A 53 -2.29 5.75 -13.01
CA PRO A 53 -1.05 5.30 -13.67
C PRO A 53 -1.02 3.80 -13.85
N ASP A 54 -0.12 3.33 -14.73
CA ASP A 54 0.13 1.91 -14.89
C ASP A 54 0.61 1.32 -13.56
N PRO A 55 0.06 0.17 -13.11
CA PRO A 55 0.51 -0.46 -11.86
C PRO A 55 2.01 -0.71 -11.79
N GLU A 56 2.68 -0.94 -12.92
CA GLU A 56 4.12 -1.17 -12.95
C GLU A 56 4.95 0.11 -12.76
N GLN A 57 4.33 1.28 -12.91
CA GLN A 57 5.00 2.57 -12.73
C GLN A 57 4.99 3.05 -11.27
N VAL A 58 4.31 2.35 -10.37
CA VAL A 58 4.28 2.71 -8.97
C VAL A 58 5.61 2.35 -8.32
N VAL A 59 6.26 3.37 -7.73
CA VAL A 59 7.55 3.19 -7.08
C VAL A 59 7.34 2.68 -5.66
N ALA A 60 8.01 1.58 -5.33
CA ALA A 60 8.01 1.00 -3.99
C ALA A 60 9.45 0.80 -3.53
N ALA A 61 9.73 1.17 -2.28
CA ALA A 61 11.05 0.97 -1.67
C ALA A 61 10.91 0.00 -0.50
N THR A 62 11.70 -1.07 -0.51
CA THR A 62 11.68 -2.10 0.54
C THR A 62 12.84 -1.90 1.50
N HIS A 63 12.55 -1.91 2.80
CA HIS A 63 13.52 -1.74 3.86
C HIS A 63 13.42 -2.89 4.86
N ALA A 64 14.55 -3.27 5.44
CA ALA A 64 14.59 -4.22 6.54
C ALA A 64 14.94 -3.50 7.83
N LEU A 65 14.07 -3.63 8.82
CA LEU A 65 14.32 -3.11 10.17
C LEU A 65 14.69 -4.28 11.08
N ARG A 66 15.79 -4.13 11.81
CA ARG A 66 16.30 -5.17 12.69
C ARG A 66 16.29 -4.71 14.14
N ALA A 67 15.83 -5.58 15.01
CA ALA A 67 15.86 -5.36 16.45
C ALA A 67 16.57 -6.53 17.13
N GLN A 68 17.36 -6.25 18.13
CA GLN A 68 18.08 -7.26 18.87
C GLN A 68 17.92 -7.01 20.38
N ASN A 69 17.63 -8.08 21.09
CA ASN A 69 17.57 -8.04 22.56
C ASN A 69 18.16 -9.35 23.12
N GLY A 70 19.35 -9.25 23.72
CA GLY A 70 20.08 -10.43 24.15
C GLY A 70 20.44 -11.33 22.98
N GLY A 71 20.08 -12.61 23.04
CA GLY A 71 20.29 -13.56 21.96
C GLY A 71 19.16 -13.59 20.93
N TYR A 72 18.18 -12.71 21.03
CA TYR A 72 17.02 -12.66 20.14
C TYR A 72 17.19 -11.57 19.09
N ARG A 73 17.01 -11.95 17.85
CA ARG A 73 17.02 -11.02 16.72
C ARG A 73 15.73 -11.15 15.93
N ALA A 74 15.11 -10.02 15.64
CA ALA A 74 13.90 -9.95 14.82
C ALA A 74 14.15 -9.05 13.62
N VAL A 75 13.59 -9.43 12.47
CA VAL A 75 13.65 -8.64 11.25
C VAL A 75 12.25 -8.35 10.79
N LEU A 76 11.99 -7.08 10.46
CA LEU A 76 10.73 -6.62 9.91
C LEU A 76 10.99 -6.07 8.52
N GLN A 77 10.36 -6.65 7.50
CA GLN A 77 10.41 -6.13 6.14
C GLN A 77 9.25 -5.19 5.90
N VAL A 78 9.58 -3.96 5.51
CA VAL A 78 8.61 -2.89 5.28
C VAL A 78 8.80 -2.38 3.86
N THR A 79 7.71 -2.21 3.14
CA THR A 79 7.72 -1.57 1.82
C THR A 79 7.02 -0.23 1.91
N GLU A 80 7.66 0.81 1.37
CA GLU A 80 7.14 2.17 1.38
C GLU A 80 6.65 2.57 -0.01
N VAL A 81 5.42 3.05 -0.08
CA VAL A 81 4.79 3.55 -1.30
C VAL A 81 4.11 4.87 -0.99
N ALA A 82 4.43 5.92 -1.76
CA ALA A 82 3.81 7.24 -1.63
C ALA A 82 3.83 7.78 -0.19
N GLY A 83 4.93 7.55 0.54
CA GLY A 83 5.08 7.99 1.92
C GLY A 83 4.38 7.13 2.95
N LYS A 84 3.71 6.05 2.54
CA LYS A 84 3.04 5.11 3.45
C LYS A 84 3.87 3.84 3.57
N ARG A 85 3.89 3.26 4.77
CA ARG A 85 4.65 2.05 5.08
C ARG A 85 3.71 0.86 5.23
N TYR A 86 4.09 -0.25 4.62
CA TYR A 86 3.36 -1.50 4.68
C TYR A 86 4.27 -2.59 5.21
N ILE A 87 3.79 -3.35 6.18
CA ILE A 87 4.52 -4.49 6.74
C ILE A 87 4.32 -5.68 5.81
N ASP A 88 5.41 -6.14 5.18
CA ASP A 88 5.36 -7.30 4.30
C ASP A 88 5.43 -8.60 5.10
N LYS A 89 6.45 -8.71 5.95
CA LYS A 89 6.66 -9.90 6.77
C LYS A 89 7.62 -9.59 7.91
N ALA A 90 7.57 -10.43 8.92
CA ALA A 90 8.49 -10.38 10.05
C ALA A 90 8.99 -11.79 10.35
N TRP A 91 10.23 -11.91 10.76
CA TRP A 91 10.78 -13.22 11.15
C TRP A 91 11.85 -13.07 12.22
N ARG A 92 12.14 -14.18 12.86
CA ARG A 92 13.22 -14.28 13.82
C ARG A 92 14.50 -14.72 13.09
N GLU A 93 15.58 -14.01 13.37
CA GLU A 93 16.89 -14.33 12.84
C GLU A 93 17.76 -14.88 13.99
N ASP A 94 18.22 -16.11 13.85
CA ASP A 94 19.07 -16.76 14.87
C ASP A 94 20.57 -16.57 14.58
#